data_66acb95865cfbcc94e4c8e2ed28cd954
#
_entry.id   66acb95865cfbcc94e4c8e2ed28cd954
#
_cell.length_a   1.000
_cell.length_b   1.000
_cell.length_c   1.000
_cell.angle_alpha   90.00
_cell.angle_beta   90.00
_cell.angle_gamma   90.00
#
_symmetry.space_group_name_H-M   'P 1'
#
loop_
_entity.id
_entity.type
_entity.pdbx_description
1 polymer ?
#
loop_
_entity_poly.entity_id
_entity_poly.type
_entity_poly.pdbx_seq_one_letter_code
_entity_poly.pdbx_strand_id
1 'polypeptide(L)'
;MLLPWLELPGAADRLALWSKASGLDLVRLGTTATAEEITDTAVTQPLVVASALLAFEEIASRGLFPEDAIIAGHSVGELAAAAIAGVISSDDAVSLAAVRGAAMAKACALEPTGMSAVLGGDEAAVLARLEELDLAPANVNAAGQIVAAGLLTKLAELAESAPEKARVRALPVAGAFHTKFMASAGDTVAAAAAAITPSEPTRTLLSNSDGQPVASGADALNKLAAQVTRPVRWDLCNAYLRTAQVT
;
A
#
# COMPACT_ATOMS: atom_id res chain seq x y z
N MET A 1 4.11 13.86 11.14
CA MET A 1 2.98 13.30 10.36
C MET A 1 1.65 13.43 11.13
N LEU A 2 1.57 12.98 12.37
CA LEU A 2 0.32 12.96 13.15
C LEU A 2 0.07 14.20 14.03
N LEU A 3 1.03 15.11 14.18
CA LEU A 3 0.94 16.27 15.08
C LEU A 3 -0.36 17.10 14.89
N PRO A 4 -0.78 17.46 13.66
CA PRO A 4 -2.02 18.23 13.49
C PRO A 4 -3.28 17.47 13.91
N TRP A 5 -3.26 16.14 13.83
CA TRP A 5 -4.40 15.30 14.20
C TRP A 5 -4.64 15.23 15.71
N LEU A 6 -3.58 15.41 16.53
CA LEU A 6 -3.70 15.38 17.99
C LEU A 6 -4.54 16.52 18.57
N GLU A 7 -4.80 17.57 17.79
CA GLU A 7 -5.69 18.67 18.18
C GLU A 7 -7.18 18.30 18.06
N LEU A 8 -7.50 17.17 17.37
CA LEU A 8 -8.86 16.72 17.20
C LEU A 8 -9.33 15.92 18.42
N PRO A 9 -10.60 16.09 18.84
CA PRO A 9 -11.18 15.35 19.95
C PRO A 9 -11.10 13.83 19.72
N GLY A 10 -10.58 13.09 20.70
CA GLY A 10 -10.47 11.63 20.66
C GLY A 10 -9.31 11.05 19.83
N ALA A 11 -8.59 11.87 19.06
CA ALA A 11 -7.47 11.38 18.23
C ALA A 11 -6.34 10.76 19.06
N ALA A 12 -5.98 11.38 20.20
CA ALA A 12 -4.98 10.85 21.10
C ALA A 12 -5.36 9.48 21.68
N ASP A 13 -6.62 9.32 22.10
CA ASP A 13 -7.14 8.06 22.62
C ASP A 13 -7.13 6.97 21.53
N ARG A 14 -7.54 7.34 20.31
CA ARG A 14 -7.53 6.45 19.17
C ARG A 14 -6.11 5.97 18.85
N LEU A 15 -5.14 6.88 18.80
CA LEU A 15 -3.73 6.54 18.57
C LEU A 15 -3.15 5.68 19.71
N ALA A 16 -3.57 5.89 20.94
CA ALA A 16 -3.16 5.04 22.07
C ALA A 16 -3.66 3.59 21.91
N LEU A 17 -4.92 3.41 21.47
CA LEU A 17 -5.48 2.08 21.17
C LEU A 17 -4.71 1.41 20.01
N TRP A 18 -4.47 2.12 18.91
CA TRP A 18 -3.73 1.58 17.76
C TRP A 18 -2.25 1.35 18.08
N SER A 19 -1.64 2.15 18.97
CA SER A 19 -0.29 1.88 19.48
C SER A 19 -0.23 0.54 20.20
N LYS A 20 -1.24 0.24 21.01
CA LYS A 20 -1.36 -1.06 21.70
C LYS A 20 -1.57 -2.20 20.70
N ALA A 21 -2.45 -2.02 19.70
CA ALA A 21 -2.76 -3.03 18.70
C ALA A 21 -1.55 -3.36 17.80
N SER A 22 -0.78 -2.34 17.41
CA SER A 22 0.40 -2.48 16.54
C SER A 22 1.69 -2.84 17.29
N GLY A 23 1.74 -2.67 18.61
CA GLY A 23 2.96 -2.79 19.41
C GLY A 23 3.97 -1.65 19.19
N LEU A 24 3.56 -0.54 18.57
CA LEU A 24 4.39 0.63 18.24
C LEU A 24 3.85 1.88 18.94
N ASP A 25 4.73 2.75 19.42
CA ASP A 25 4.32 4.07 19.92
C ASP A 25 4.03 5.01 18.75
N LEU A 26 2.80 4.92 18.21
CA LEU A 26 2.38 5.71 17.04
C LEU A 26 2.34 7.21 17.33
N VAL A 27 2.10 7.61 18.58
CA VAL A 27 2.12 9.02 18.98
C VAL A 27 3.54 9.58 18.83
N ARG A 28 4.53 8.96 19.46
CA ARG A 28 5.92 9.35 19.34
C ARG A 28 6.42 9.29 17.91
N LEU A 29 6.18 8.17 17.23
CA LEU A 29 6.62 7.96 15.86
C LEU A 29 5.99 8.95 14.87
N GLY A 30 4.73 9.32 15.07
CA GLY A 30 4.03 10.26 14.20
C GLY A 30 4.31 11.75 14.49
N THR A 31 4.94 12.09 15.62
CA THR A 31 5.13 13.47 16.07
C THR A 31 6.58 13.89 16.22
N THR A 32 7.41 13.10 16.90
CA THR A 32 8.77 13.45 17.31
C THR A 32 9.87 12.57 16.71
N ALA A 33 9.52 11.48 16.03
CA ALA A 33 10.49 10.62 15.36
C ALA A 33 11.20 11.36 14.22
N THR A 34 12.44 10.97 13.94
CA THR A 34 13.22 11.52 12.84
C THR A 34 12.68 11.08 11.47
N ALA A 35 13.04 11.80 10.42
CA ALA A 35 12.68 11.39 9.06
C ALA A 35 13.23 10.00 8.71
N GLU A 36 14.43 9.67 9.16
CA GLU A 36 15.05 8.36 8.96
C GLU A 36 14.23 7.25 9.64
N GLU A 37 13.82 7.46 10.90
CA GLU A 37 13.02 6.51 11.67
C GLU A 37 11.67 6.21 11.01
N ILE A 38 10.98 7.24 10.49
CA ILE A 38 9.69 7.07 9.82
C ILE A 38 9.80 6.58 8.37
N THR A 39 10.99 6.52 7.77
CA THR A 39 11.23 5.96 6.45
C THR A 39 11.30 4.43 6.49
N ASP A 40 11.58 3.84 7.65
CA ASP A 40 11.51 2.39 7.82
C ASP A 40 10.09 1.88 7.49
N THR A 41 10.00 0.91 6.58
CA THR A 41 8.71 0.36 6.14
C THR A 41 7.91 -0.26 7.28
N ALA A 42 8.58 -0.77 8.32
CA ALA A 42 7.94 -1.29 9.53
C ALA A 42 7.22 -0.19 10.34
N VAL A 43 7.68 1.04 10.22
CA VAL A 43 7.12 2.23 10.90
C VAL A 43 6.17 2.99 9.99
N THR A 44 6.56 3.21 8.74
CA THR A 44 5.77 3.98 7.76
C THR A 44 4.38 3.40 7.56
N GLN A 45 4.27 2.07 7.40
CA GLN A 45 3.00 1.46 7.04
C GLN A 45 1.89 1.66 8.09
N PRO A 46 2.08 1.32 9.37
CA PRO A 46 1.05 1.59 10.38
C PRO A 46 0.78 3.07 10.60
N LEU A 47 1.78 3.95 10.43
CA LEU A 47 1.57 5.41 10.51
C LEU A 47 0.69 5.93 9.37
N VAL A 48 0.89 5.46 8.14
CA VAL A 48 0.09 5.85 6.97
C VAL A 48 -1.36 5.39 7.16
N VAL A 49 -1.58 4.13 7.59
CA VAL A 49 -2.91 3.60 7.85
C VAL A 49 -3.61 4.37 8.97
N ALA A 50 -2.93 4.59 10.10
CA ALA A 50 -3.48 5.36 11.21
C ALA A 50 -3.84 6.80 10.80
N SER A 51 -2.97 7.47 10.03
CA SER A 51 -3.23 8.82 9.52
C SER A 51 -4.46 8.87 8.59
N ALA A 52 -4.60 7.89 7.69
CA ALA A 52 -5.75 7.80 6.79
C ALA A 52 -7.06 7.56 7.55
N LEU A 53 -7.03 6.70 8.57
CA LEU A 53 -8.19 6.42 9.40
C LEU A 53 -8.61 7.63 10.26
N LEU A 54 -7.66 8.36 10.85
CA LEU A 54 -7.97 9.62 11.56
C LEU A 54 -8.61 10.65 10.62
N ALA A 55 -8.07 10.80 9.42
CA ALA A 55 -8.62 11.70 8.41
C ALA A 55 -10.05 11.30 8.03
N PHE A 56 -10.29 10.01 7.82
CA PHE A 56 -11.61 9.49 7.53
C PHE A 56 -12.60 9.75 8.68
N GLU A 57 -12.23 9.41 9.93
CA GLU A 57 -13.07 9.60 11.10
C GLU A 57 -13.48 11.07 11.26
N GLU A 58 -12.55 12.00 11.02
CA GLU A 58 -12.85 13.44 11.09
C GLU A 58 -13.82 13.89 9.98
N ILE A 59 -13.61 13.45 8.73
CA ILE A 59 -14.49 13.76 7.61
C ILE A 59 -15.89 13.18 7.86
N ALA A 60 -15.96 11.93 8.32
CA ALA A 60 -17.22 11.24 8.61
C ALA A 60 -17.98 11.89 9.78
N SER A 61 -17.27 12.28 10.84
CA SER A 61 -17.88 12.95 12.01
C SER A 61 -18.55 14.29 11.65
N ARG A 62 -18.04 14.95 10.61
CA ARG A 62 -18.61 16.20 10.06
C ARG A 62 -19.76 15.98 9.08
N GLY A 63 -20.12 14.73 8.79
CA GLY A 63 -21.14 14.41 7.79
C GLY A 63 -20.73 14.75 6.36
N LEU A 64 -19.42 14.86 6.09
CA LEU A 64 -18.88 15.23 4.78
C LEU A 64 -18.50 14.03 3.92
N PHE A 65 -18.65 12.80 4.44
CA PHE A 65 -18.31 11.59 3.70
C PHE A 65 -19.54 11.04 2.98
N PRO A 66 -19.56 10.99 1.61
CA PRO A 66 -20.72 10.51 0.86
C PRO A 66 -21.04 9.04 1.17
N GLU A 67 -22.33 8.71 1.24
CA GLU A 67 -22.77 7.33 1.51
C GLU A 67 -22.42 6.37 0.36
N ASP A 68 -22.44 6.87 -0.87
CA ASP A 68 -22.14 6.14 -2.12
C ASP A 68 -20.67 6.24 -2.56
N ALA A 69 -19.80 6.75 -1.70
CA ALA A 69 -18.37 6.87 -2.03
C ALA A 69 -17.75 5.52 -2.39
N ILE A 70 -17.02 5.49 -3.49
CA ILE A 70 -16.17 4.36 -3.88
C ILE A 70 -14.85 4.49 -3.12
N ILE A 71 -14.45 3.41 -2.45
CA ILE A 71 -13.27 3.36 -1.61
C ILE A 71 -12.14 2.64 -2.36
N ALA A 72 -10.98 3.26 -2.38
CA ALA A 72 -9.77 2.65 -2.93
C ALA A 72 -8.54 3.13 -2.15
N GLY A 73 -7.52 2.30 -2.09
CA GLY A 73 -6.24 2.63 -1.46
C GLY A 73 -5.08 2.04 -2.25
N HIS A 74 -4.00 2.78 -2.42
CA HIS A 74 -2.82 2.31 -3.13
C HIS A 74 -1.90 1.52 -2.19
N SER A 75 -1.59 0.27 -2.51
CA SER A 75 -0.68 -0.58 -1.73
C SER A 75 -1.11 -0.66 -0.25
N VAL A 76 -0.30 -0.19 0.69
CA VAL A 76 -0.64 -0.18 2.13
C VAL A 76 -1.94 0.59 2.43
N GLY A 77 -2.30 1.56 1.61
CA GLY A 77 -3.55 2.31 1.73
C GLY A 77 -4.80 1.44 1.54
N GLU A 78 -4.69 0.27 0.89
CA GLU A 78 -5.80 -0.66 0.74
C GLU A 78 -6.27 -1.25 2.09
N LEU A 79 -5.38 -1.30 3.11
CA LEU A 79 -5.75 -1.68 4.48
C LEU A 79 -6.68 -0.64 5.14
N ALA A 80 -6.35 0.65 5.02
CA ALA A 80 -7.25 1.71 5.48
C ALA A 80 -8.56 1.71 4.68
N ALA A 81 -8.49 1.50 3.36
CA ALA A 81 -9.66 1.40 2.49
C ALA A 81 -10.60 0.26 2.92
N ALA A 82 -10.05 -0.91 3.27
CA ALA A 82 -10.83 -2.05 3.75
C ALA A 82 -11.53 -1.75 5.09
N ALA A 83 -10.87 -1.03 6.00
CA ALA A 83 -11.49 -0.60 7.25
C ALA A 83 -12.59 0.43 7.01
N ILE A 84 -12.36 1.42 6.15
CA ILE A 84 -13.35 2.44 5.78
C ILE A 84 -14.58 1.82 5.10
N ALA A 85 -14.36 0.78 4.29
CA ALA A 85 -15.44 0.03 3.66
C ALA A 85 -16.16 -0.94 4.63
N GLY A 86 -15.70 -1.08 5.87
CA GLY A 86 -16.30 -1.92 6.90
C GLY A 86 -15.93 -3.41 6.82
N VAL A 87 -14.93 -3.78 6.02
CA VAL A 87 -14.48 -5.17 5.87
C VAL A 87 -13.73 -5.66 7.09
N ILE A 88 -12.86 -4.83 7.66
CA ILE A 88 -12.10 -5.12 8.88
C ILE A 88 -12.23 -3.94 9.86
N SER A 89 -11.90 -4.14 11.12
CA SER A 89 -11.85 -3.04 12.08
C SER A 89 -10.65 -2.11 11.84
N SER A 90 -10.72 -0.87 12.33
CA SER A 90 -9.57 0.05 12.31
C SER A 90 -8.37 -0.53 13.08
N ASP A 91 -8.62 -1.24 14.17
CA ASP A 91 -7.61 -1.88 15.00
C ASP A 91 -6.91 -3.02 14.21
N ASP A 92 -7.69 -3.85 13.48
CA ASP A 92 -7.15 -4.90 12.60
C ASP A 92 -6.33 -4.30 11.46
N ALA A 93 -6.81 -3.21 10.85
CA ALA A 93 -6.10 -2.55 9.75
C ALA A 93 -4.73 -2.03 10.18
N VAL A 94 -4.64 -1.35 11.34
CA VAL A 94 -3.37 -0.83 11.88
C VAL A 94 -2.45 -1.97 12.35
N SER A 95 -3.01 -3.00 13.02
CA SER A 95 -2.26 -4.19 13.43
C SER A 95 -1.69 -4.94 12.23
N LEU A 96 -2.51 -5.20 11.21
CA LEU A 96 -2.07 -5.87 9.98
C LEU A 96 -1.04 -5.03 9.20
N ALA A 97 -1.15 -3.70 9.21
CA ALA A 97 -0.15 -2.81 8.63
C ALA A 97 1.20 -2.92 9.35
N ALA A 98 1.20 -3.05 10.68
CA ALA A 98 2.43 -3.24 11.47
C ALA A 98 3.08 -4.61 11.17
N VAL A 99 2.28 -5.68 11.12
CA VAL A 99 2.77 -7.02 10.74
C VAL A 99 3.33 -7.00 9.32
N ARG A 100 2.61 -6.40 8.37
CA ARG A 100 3.01 -6.28 6.96
C ARG A 100 4.32 -5.49 6.83
N GLY A 101 4.40 -4.34 7.46
CA GLY A 101 5.60 -3.49 7.45
C GLY A 101 6.83 -4.22 8.00
N ALA A 102 6.70 -4.84 9.17
CA ALA A 102 7.79 -5.58 9.81
C ALA A 102 8.22 -6.81 8.99
N ALA A 103 7.28 -7.54 8.40
CA ALA A 103 7.58 -8.70 7.57
C ALA A 103 8.29 -8.28 6.26
N MET A 104 7.82 -7.22 5.62
CA MET A 104 8.44 -6.68 4.40
C MET A 104 9.83 -6.10 4.68
N ALA A 105 10.05 -5.42 5.80
CA ALA A 105 11.37 -4.95 6.21
C ALA A 105 12.37 -6.13 6.37
N LYS A 106 11.94 -7.22 6.99
CA LYS A 106 12.74 -8.44 7.11
C LYS A 106 13.05 -9.06 5.73
N ALA A 107 12.08 -9.11 4.83
CA ALA A 107 12.28 -9.64 3.48
C ALA A 107 13.28 -8.80 2.68
N CYS A 108 13.28 -7.47 2.83
CA CYS A 108 14.26 -6.58 2.19
C CYS A 108 15.71 -6.87 2.58
N ALA A 109 15.94 -7.40 3.78
CA ALA A 109 17.29 -7.72 4.26
C ALA A 109 17.88 -9.01 3.66
N LEU A 110 17.08 -9.81 2.95
CA LEU A 110 17.52 -11.10 2.41
C LEU A 110 18.36 -10.94 1.14
N GLU A 111 18.01 -9.99 0.29
CA GLU A 111 18.69 -9.75 -0.98
C GLU A 111 18.76 -8.25 -1.33
N PRO A 112 19.81 -7.79 -2.00
CA PRO A 112 19.96 -6.39 -2.42
C PRO A 112 19.01 -6.07 -3.58
N THR A 113 17.79 -5.68 -3.23
CA THR A 113 16.71 -5.34 -4.16
C THR A 113 16.25 -3.90 -3.99
N GLY A 114 15.47 -3.40 -4.94
CA GLY A 114 14.95 -2.04 -4.89
C GLY A 114 13.85 -1.82 -5.91
N MET A 115 13.51 -0.55 -6.12
CA MET A 115 12.51 -0.12 -7.09
C MET A 115 12.97 1.11 -7.86
N SER A 116 12.52 1.24 -9.11
CA SER A 116 12.75 2.41 -9.95
C SER A 116 11.48 2.80 -10.68
N ALA A 117 11.13 4.08 -10.66
CA ALA A 117 10.06 4.60 -11.49
C ALA A 117 10.51 4.70 -12.94
N VAL A 118 9.73 4.13 -13.86
CA VAL A 118 9.86 4.27 -15.30
C VAL A 118 8.76 5.24 -15.78
N LEU A 119 9.19 6.39 -16.27
CA LEU A 119 8.30 7.49 -16.66
C LEU A 119 8.38 7.73 -18.16
N GLY A 120 7.25 7.66 -18.85
CA GLY A 120 7.16 7.75 -20.30
C GLY A 120 7.52 6.44 -21.01
N GLY A 121 7.80 6.53 -22.30
CA GLY A 121 8.03 5.37 -23.17
C GLY A 121 6.73 4.68 -23.62
N ASP A 122 6.87 3.79 -24.60
CA ASP A 122 5.77 2.89 -25.00
C ASP A 122 5.62 1.80 -23.92
N GLU A 123 4.41 1.56 -23.47
CA GLU A 123 4.13 0.64 -22.36
C GLU A 123 4.55 -0.79 -22.68
N ALA A 124 4.29 -1.27 -23.91
CA ALA A 124 4.67 -2.62 -24.31
C ALA A 124 6.19 -2.77 -24.36
N ALA A 125 6.91 -1.75 -24.88
CA ALA A 125 8.36 -1.74 -24.88
C ALA A 125 8.96 -1.69 -23.46
N VAL A 126 8.34 -0.93 -22.55
CA VAL A 126 8.77 -0.90 -21.14
C VAL A 126 8.58 -2.27 -20.50
N LEU A 127 7.39 -2.89 -20.64
CA LEU A 127 7.12 -4.21 -20.05
C LEU A 127 8.04 -5.29 -20.62
N ALA A 128 8.28 -5.31 -21.94
CA ALA A 128 9.22 -6.24 -22.58
C ALA A 128 10.64 -6.07 -22.02
N ARG A 129 11.09 -4.81 -21.84
CA ARG A 129 12.41 -4.55 -21.26
C ARG A 129 12.52 -5.00 -19.80
N LEU A 130 11.47 -4.84 -19.00
CA LEU A 130 11.44 -5.37 -17.64
C LEU A 130 11.55 -6.89 -17.63
N GLU A 131 10.81 -7.58 -18.51
CA GLU A 131 10.87 -9.05 -18.64
C GLU A 131 12.28 -9.54 -19.03
N GLU A 132 12.91 -8.93 -20.02
CA GLU A 132 14.31 -9.23 -20.42
C GLU A 132 15.30 -9.14 -19.26
N LEU A 133 15.06 -8.23 -18.32
CA LEU A 133 15.93 -7.98 -17.16
C LEU A 133 15.54 -8.77 -15.90
N ASP A 134 14.51 -9.64 -15.96
CA ASP A 134 13.90 -10.31 -14.77
C ASP A 134 13.46 -9.27 -13.70
N LEU A 135 12.95 -8.12 -14.14
CA LEU A 135 12.35 -7.10 -13.30
C LEU A 135 10.83 -7.22 -13.35
N ALA A 136 10.17 -7.01 -12.20
CA ALA A 136 8.72 -7.04 -12.11
C ALA A 136 8.13 -5.61 -12.25
N PRO A 137 6.99 -5.43 -12.97
CA PRO A 137 6.20 -4.21 -12.92
C PRO A 137 5.40 -4.16 -11.62
N ALA A 138 6.06 -3.82 -10.52
CA ALA A 138 5.49 -3.88 -9.18
C ALA A 138 4.29 -2.95 -8.94
N ASN A 139 4.29 -1.77 -9.59
CA ASN A 139 3.14 -0.88 -9.61
C ASN A 139 2.91 -0.39 -11.05
N VAL A 140 1.70 -0.57 -11.54
CA VAL A 140 1.22 0.08 -12.77
C VAL A 140 0.28 1.19 -12.34
N ASN A 141 0.79 2.44 -12.34
CA ASN A 141 0.05 3.57 -11.78
C ASN A 141 -0.85 4.26 -12.81
N ALA A 142 -0.36 4.38 -14.03
CA ALA A 142 -1.07 4.94 -15.17
C ALA A 142 -0.28 4.64 -16.47
N ALA A 143 -0.85 4.95 -17.62
CA ALA A 143 -0.12 4.93 -18.88
C ALA A 143 1.16 5.78 -18.78
N GLY A 144 2.31 5.18 -19.07
CA GLY A 144 3.62 5.83 -18.96
C GLY A 144 4.12 6.05 -17.51
N GLN A 145 3.56 5.35 -16.52
CA GLN A 145 4.03 5.39 -15.13
C GLN A 145 4.02 3.99 -14.51
N ILE A 146 5.13 3.29 -14.66
CA ILE A 146 5.35 1.95 -14.12
C ILE A 146 6.49 2.00 -13.10
N VAL A 147 6.37 1.25 -12.01
CA VAL A 147 7.45 1.05 -11.06
C VAL A 147 8.03 -0.34 -11.26
N ALA A 148 9.26 -0.39 -11.73
CA ALA A 148 10.05 -1.61 -11.87
C ALA A 148 10.64 -1.99 -10.51
N ALA A 149 10.65 -3.29 -10.18
CA ALA A 149 11.24 -3.80 -8.95
C ALA A 149 12.01 -5.10 -9.18
N GLY A 150 13.13 -5.26 -8.47
CA GLY A 150 13.99 -6.43 -8.57
C GLY A 150 15.38 -6.18 -8.01
N LEU A 151 16.37 -6.94 -8.49
CA LEU A 151 17.76 -6.79 -8.06
C LEU A 151 18.34 -5.42 -8.43
N LEU A 152 19.12 -4.82 -7.52
CA LEU A 152 19.74 -3.50 -7.74
C LEU A 152 20.61 -3.46 -9.00
N THR A 153 21.32 -4.56 -9.30
CA THR A 153 22.12 -4.68 -10.52
C THR A 153 21.30 -4.59 -11.79
N LYS A 154 20.09 -5.19 -11.78
CA LYS A 154 19.17 -5.15 -12.92
C LYS A 154 18.46 -3.81 -13.07
N LEU A 155 18.18 -3.15 -11.96
CA LEU A 155 17.66 -1.77 -11.97
C LEU A 155 18.70 -0.77 -12.49
N ALA A 156 19.98 -0.97 -12.19
CA ALA A 156 21.07 -0.17 -12.77
C ALA A 156 21.17 -0.39 -14.28
N GLU A 157 21.12 -1.64 -14.77
CA GLU A 157 21.10 -1.98 -16.20
C GLU A 157 19.89 -1.35 -16.92
N LEU A 158 18.71 -1.34 -16.28
CA LEU A 158 17.52 -0.65 -16.80
C LEU A 158 17.74 0.87 -16.93
N ALA A 159 18.43 1.47 -15.95
CA ALA A 159 18.70 2.92 -15.98
C ALA A 159 19.69 3.30 -17.08
N GLU A 160 20.70 2.43 -17.37
CA GLU A 160 21.68 2.64 -18.45
C GLU A 160 21.09 2.42 -19.85
N SER A 161 20.10 1.54 -19.97
CA SER A 161 19.50 1.12 -21.24
C SER A 161 17.97 1.24 -21.22
N ALA A 162 17.47 2.40 -20.78
CA ALA A 162 16.05 2.70 -20.72
C ALA A 162 15.40 2.62 -22.12
N PRO A 163 14.14 2.16 -22.22
CA PRO A 163 13.38 2.20 -23.48
C PRO A 163 13.28 3.62 -24.04
N GLU A 164 13.09 3.71 -25.35
CA GLU A 164 12.98 5.00 -26.03
C GLU A 164 11.90 5.89 -25.37
N LYS A 165 12.22 7.17 -25.14
CA LYS A 165 11.35 8.16 -24.47
C LYS A 165 10.97 7.83 -23.02
N ALA A 166 11.52 6.76 -22.42
CA ALA A 166 11.39 6.48 -21.00
C ALA A 166 12.51 7.13 -20.19
N ARG A 167 12.19 7.53 -18.96
CA ARG A 167 13.15 7.98 -17.94
C ARG A 167 13.06 7.07 -16.72
N VAL A 168 14.20 6.55 -16.28
CA VAL A 168 14.29 5.69 -15.10
C VAL A 168 14.81 6.51 -13.92
N ARG A 169 14.12 6.42 -12.78
CA ARG A 169 14.51 7.09 -11.55
C ARG A 169 14.44 6.12 -10.38
N ALA A 170 15.56 5.90 -9.71
CA ALA A 170 15.61 5.10 -8.50
C ALA A 170 14.70 5.69 -7.41
N LEU A 171 13.99 4.82 -6.69
CA LEU A 171 13.14 5.20 -5.57
C LEU A 171 13.88 4.92 -4.25
N PRO A 172 13.74 5.79 -3.24
CA PRO A 172 14.37 5.62 -1.92
C PRO A 172 13.57 4.63 -1.07
N VAL A 173 13.51 3.36 -1.51
CA VAL A 173 12.81 2.27 -0.82
C VAL A 173 13.75 1.11 -0.54
N ALA A 174 13.47 0.35 0.51
CA ALA A 174 14.37 -0.65 1.05
C ALA A 174 14.44 -1.96 0.23
N GLY A 175 13.49 -2.22 -0.68
CA GLY A 175 13.47 -3.49 -1.40
C GLY A 175 12.44 -3.55 -2.53
N ALA A 176 12.38 -4.70 -3.21
CA ALA A 176 11.48 -4.96 -4.33
C ALA A 176 10.08 -5.38 -3.84
N PHE A 177 9.29 -4.41 -3.37
CA PHE A 177 7.92 -4.64 -2.93
C PHE A 177 7.04 -5.14 -4.08
N HIS A 178 5.98 -5.87 -3.74
CA HIS A 178 4.99 -6.40 -4.69
C HIS A 178 5.58 -7.37 -5.72
N THR A 179 6.60 -8.14 -5.32
CA THR A 179 7.28 -9.12 -6.16
C THR A 179 7.55 -10.44 -5.42
N LYS A 180 8.10 -11.42 -6.14
CA LYS A 180 8.57 -12.70 -5.58
C LYS A 180 9.54 -12.54 -4.39
N PHE A 181 10.30 -11.46 -4.32
CA PHE A 181 11.22 -11.17 -3.22
C PHE A 181 10.54 -10.92 -1.88
N MET A 182 9.23 -10.71 -1.88
CA MET A 182 8.42 -10.54 -0.68
C MET A 182 7.71 -11.85 -0.24
N ALA A 183 8.09 -13.03 -0.76
CA ALA A 183 7.39 -14.27 -0.48
C ALA A 183 7.29 -14.59 1.03
N SER A 184 8.41 -14.46 1.77
CA SER A 184 8.43 -14.68 3.22
C SER A 184 7.55 -13.70 4.01
N ALA A 185 7.40 -12.47 3.51
CA ALA A 185 6.47 -11.49 4.06
C ALA A 185 5.03 -11.86 3.72
N GLY A 186 4.77 -12.37 2.50
CA GLY A 186 3.46 -12.85 2.06
C GLY A 186 2.90 -13.92 2.98
N ASP A 187 3.69 -14.93 3.34
CA ASP A 187 3.29 -16.00 4.26
C ASP A 187 2.92 -15.46 5.65
N THR A 188 3.74 -14.52 6.16
CA THR A 188 3.49 -13.89 7.46
C THR A 188 2.19 -13.08 7.46
N VAL A 189 1.95 -12.30 6.40
CA VAL A 189 0.75 -11.46 6.26
C VAL A 189 -0.48 -12.33 6.05
N ALA A 190 -0.39 -13.41 5.26
CA ALA A 190 -1.48 -14.35 5.05
C ALA A 190 -1.90 -15.04 6.37
N ALA A 191 -0.93 -15.45 7.19
CA ALA A 191 -1.22 -16.02 8.50
C ALA A 191 -1.91 -15.02 9.44
N ALA A 192 -1.47 -13.76 9.45
CA ALA A 192 -2.09 -12.71 10.25
C ALA A 192 -3.50 -12.37 9.75
N ALA A 193 -3.69 -12.27 8.44
CA ALA A 193 -4.99 -12.03 7.82
C ALA A 193 -5.98 -13.16 8.11
N ALA A 194 -5.55 -14.41 8.12
CA ALA A 194 -6.40 -15.57 8.43
C ALA A 194 -6.97 -15.54 9.86
N ALA A 195 -6.39 -14.77 10.78
CA ALA A 195 -6.90 -14.60 12.14
C ALA A 195 -8.02 -13.54 12.24
N ILE A 196 -8.24 -12.76 11.18
CA ILE A 196 -9.26 -11.71 11.13
C ILE A 196 -10.57 -12.30 10.58
N THR A 197 -11.68 -12.00 11.23
CA THR A 197 -13.02 -12.34 10.70
C THR A 197 -13.54 -11.14 9.91
N PRO A 198 -13.56 -11.21 8.56
CA PRO A 198 -14.02 -10.09 7.75
C PRO A 198 -15.55 -9.96 7.78
N SER A 199 -16.03 -8.72 7.68
CA SER A 199 -17.44 -8.40 7.40
C SER A 199 -17.64 -8.12 5.91
N GLU A 200 -18.88 -8.17 5.44
CA GLU A 200 -19.19 -7.75 4.07
C GLU A 200 -18.98 -6.23 3.92
N PRO A 201 -18.43 -5.78 2.79
CA PRO A 201 -18.20 -4.36 2.57
C PRO A 201 -19.53 -3.60 2.54
N THR A 202 -19.59 -2.50 3.27
CA THR A 202 -20.75 -1.59 3.31
C THR A 202 -20.72 -0.55 2.19
N ARG A 203 -19.61 -0.45 1.46
CA ARG A 203 -19.36 0.45 0.34
C ARG A 203 -18.56 -0.27 -0.74
N THR A 204 -18.62 0.24 -1.97
CA THR A 204 -17.79 -0.28 -3.06
C THR A 204 -16.30 -0.11 -2.71
N LEU A 205 -15.60 -1.21 -2.51
CA LEU A 205 -14.16 -1.26 -2.25
C LEU A 205 -13.47 -1.82 -3.49
N LEU A 206 -12.54 -1.06 -4.09
CA LEU A 206 -11.74 -1.54 -5.22
C LEU A 206 -10.48 -2.25 -4.74
N SER A 207 -10.10 -3.29 -5.46
CA SER A 207 -8.86 -4.01 -5.19
C SER A 207 -7.73 -3.60 -6.13
N ASN A 208 -6.51 -3.52 -5.60
CA ASN A 208 -5.30 -3.30 -6.40
C ASN A 208 -4.93 -4.50 -7.30
N SER A 209 -5.54 -5.66 -7.11
CA SER A 209 -5.22 -6.86 -7.91
C SER A 209 -5.75 -6.76 -9.34
N ASP A 210 -6.95 -6.19 -9.51
CA ASP A 210 -7.70 -6.19 -10.77
C ASP A 210 -8.49 -4.88 -11.03
N GLY A 211 -8.46 -3.93 -10.08
CA GLY A 211 -9.20 -2.67 -10.18
C GLY A 211 -10.70 -2.82 -10.06
N GLN A 212 -11.20 -4.01 -9.70
CA GLN A 212 -12.63 -4.29 -9.59
C GLN A 212 -13.11 -4.19 -8.15
N PRO A 213 -14.42 -3.97 -7.93
CA PRO A 213 -15.01 -4.14 -6.61
C PRO A 213 -14.76 -5.54 -6.06
N VAL A 214 -14.43 -5.62 -4.78
CA VAL A 214 -14.31 -6.93 -4.10
C VAL A 214 -15.66 -7.63 -4.04
N ALA A 215 -15.66 -8.95 -4.20
CA ALA A 215 -16.88 -9.75 -4.23
C ALA A 215 -17.47 -9.99 -2.84
N SER A 216 -16.62 -9.96 -1.79
CA SER A 216 -17.00 -10.19 -0.39
C SER A 216 -15.91 -9.72 0.54
N GLY A 217 -16.18 -9.69 1.85
CA GLY A 217 -15.14 -9.41 2.84
C GLY A 217 -14.01 -10.44 2.82
N ALA A 218 -14.33 -11.71 2.61
CA ALA A 218 -13.33 -12.77 2.48
C ALA A 218 -12.46 -12.60 1.23
N ASP A 219 -13.05 -12.20 0.09
CA ASP A 219 -12.30 -11.89 -1.14
C ASP A 219 -11.35 -10.70 -0.91
N ALA A 220 -11.83 -9.64 -0.25
CA ALA A 220 -11.01 -8.47 0.09
C ALA A 220 -9.80 -8.88 0.93
N LEU A 221 -10.00 -9.65 2.00
CA LEU A 221 -8.92 -10.05 2.90
C LEU A 221 -7.88 -10.96 2.21
N ASN A 222 -8.33 -11.88 1.36
CA ASN A 222 -7.45 -12.71 0.53
C ASN A 222 -6.62 -11.88 -0.45
N LYS A 223 -7.23 -10.89 -1.11
CA LYS A 223 -6.54 -9.98 -2.04
C LYS A 223 -5.53 -9.10 -1.31
N LEU A 224 -5.85 -8.58 -0.11
CA LEU A 224 -4.93 -7.83 0.75
C LEU A 224 -3.69 -8.65 1.13
N ALA A 225 -3.86 -9.91 1.52
CA ALA A 225 -2.74 -10.78 1.83
C ALA A 225 -1.88 -11.08 0.60
N ALA A 226 -2.50 -11.39 -0.53
CA ALA A 226 -1.80 -11.68 -1.78
C ALA A 226 -1.06 -10.47 -2.38
N GLN A 227 -1.52 -9.24 -2.09
CA GLN A 227 -0.95 -7.98 -2.61
C GLN A 227 0.56 -7.85 -2.32
N VAL A 228 1.04 -8.42 -1.21
CA VAL A 228 2.45 -8.31 -0.79
C VAL A 228 3.41 -8.81 -1.87
N THR A 229 3.00 -9.84 -2.62
CA THR A 229 3.81 -10.49 -3.65
C THR A 229 3.33 -10.24 -5.07
N ARG A 230 2.29 -9.40 -5.25
CA ARG A 230 1.65 -9.16 -6.55
C ARG A 230 1.66 -7.70 -6.93
N PRO A 231 1.67 -7.39 -8.23
CA PRO A 231 1.60 -6.01 -8.71
C PRO A 231 0.39 -5.24 -8.20
N VAL A 232 0.59 -3.96 -7.94
CA VAL A 232 -0.47 -2.99 -7.68
C VAL A 232 -0.97 -2.44 -9.02
N ARG A 233 -2.19 -2.77 -9.40
CA ARG A 233 -2.84 -2.33 -10.65
C ARG A 233 -3.68 -1.07 -10.40
N TRP A 234 -3.00 0.00 -10.02
CA TRP A 234 -3.65 1.29 -9.76
C TRP A 234 -4.26 1.92 -11.02
N ASP A 235 -3.70 1.62 -12.18
CA ASP A 235 -4.23 1.95 -13.50
C ASP A 235 -5.65 1.43 -13.68
N LEU A 236 -5.92 0.19 -13.25
CA LEU A 236 -7.24 -0.43 -13.34
C LEU A 236 -8.22 0.17 -12.33
N CYS A 237 -7.79 0.50 -11.11
CA CYS A 237 -8.61 1.25 -10.16
C CYS A 237 -9.02 2.61 -10.75
N ASN A 238 -8.07 3.34 -11.34
CA ASN A 238 -8.35 4.62 -12.01
C ASN A 238 -9.27 4.45 -13.22
N ALA A 239 -9.16 3.36 -13.98
CA ALA A 239 -10.06 3.07 -15.09
C ALA A 239 -11.49 2.84 -14.59
N TYR A 240 -11.67 2.07 -13.51
CA TYR A 240 -12.97 1.87 -12.87
C TYR A 240 -13.59 3.19 -12.41
N LEU A 241 -12.83 4.01 -11.67
CA LEU A 241 -13.30 5.31 -11.16
C LEU A 241 -13.74 6.24 -12.29
N ARG A 242 -13.02 6.27 -13.41
CA ARG A 242 -13.43 7.04 -14.59
C ARG A 242 -14.74 6.54 -15.21
N THR A 243 -14.95 5.23 -15.30
CA THR A 243 -16.21 4.66 -15.82
C THR A 243 -17.38 4.87 -14.88
N ALA A 244 -17.13 4.89 -13.57
CA ALA A 244 -18.13 5.17 -12.55
C ALA A 244 -18.50 6.67 -12.45
N GLN A 245 -17.89 7.53 -13.28
CA GLN A 245 -18.14 8.99 -13.32
C GLN A 245 -17.98 9.67 -11.95
N VAL A 246 -17.01 9.18 -11.15
CA VAL A 246 -16.66 9.82 -9.88
C VAL A 246 -16.05 11.19 -10.16
N THR A 247 -16.67 12.23 -9.61
CA THR A 247 -16.28 13.65 -9.78
C THR A 247 -15.53 14.16 -8.56
#